data_c84bc707f1b78c6c526a5391bb46dfd6
#
_entry.id   c84bc707f1b78c6c526a5391bb46dfd6
#
_cell.length_a   1.000
_cell.length_b   1.000
_cell.length_c   1.000
_cell.angle_alpha   90.00
_cell.angle_beta   90.00
_cell.angle_gamma   90.00
#
_symmetry.space_group_name_H-M   'P 1'
#
loop_
_entity.id
_entity.type
_entity.pdbx_description
1 polymer ?
#
loop_
_entity_poly.entity_id
_entity_poly.type
_entity_poly.pdbx_seq_one_letter_code
_entity_poly.pdbx_strand_id
1 'polypeptide(L)'
;MKAIVNVDREWGIGKDGHLLVHIPADMKMFRTETTGKIVIYGRKTLETFPGAKPLKNRVNIILSRNPSYTVEVAYVVHDPEELMKLIETEFPEYGREDVCVIGGDSIYRLLLPYCSAAVVTRTEASFDADAWFPNLDEDPAWTCVVVGETQEFERIRFHFDRYERVG
;
A
#
# COMPACT_ATOMS: atom_id res chain seq x y z
N MET A 1 1.62 -10.62 4.75
CA MET A 1 1.26 -9.21 4.48
C MET A 1 2.14 -8.68 3.38
N LYS A 2 1.57 -7.96 2.46
CA LYS A 2 2.33 -7.34 1.38
C LYS A 2 1.97 -5.86 1.25
N ALA A 3 2.95 -5.05 0.85
CA ALA A 3 2.73 -3.65 0.53
C ALA A 3 2.41 -3.51 -0.95
N ILE A 4 1.55 -2.55 -1.29
CA ILE A 4 1.24 -2.17 -2.68
C ILE A 4 1.45 -0.66 -2.77
N VAL A 5 2.32 -0.22 -3.67
CA VAL A 5 2.72 1.18 -3.74
C VAL A 5 3.14 1.58 -5.16
N ASN A 6 2.91 2.83 -5.51
CA ASN A 6 3.45 3.44 -6.73
C ASN A 6 4.51 4.46 -6.30
N VAL A 7 5.74 4.32 -6.78
CA VAL A 7 6.85 5.21 -6.46
C VAL A 7 7.43 5.86 -7.69
N ASP A 8 7.88 7.11 -7.56
CA ASP A 8 8.66 7.79 -8.59
C ASP A 8 10.13 7.34 -8.53
N ARG A 9 11.01 7.98 -9.30
CA ARG A 9 12.44 7.61 -9.35
C ARG A 9 13.14 7.70 -8.00
N GLU A 10 12.72 8.62 -7.15
CA GLU A 10 13.29 8.84 -5.82
C GLU A 10 12.50 8.14 -4.71
N TRP A 11 11.62 7.18 -5.07
CA TRP A 11 10.72 6.49 -4.13
C TRP A 11 9.70 7.41 -3.47
N GLY A 12 9.39 8.53 -4.13
CA GLY A 12 8.31 9.41 -3.71
C GLY A 12 6.94 8.78 -3.99
N ILE A 13 5.97 9.03 -3.12
CA ILE A 13 4.63 8.44 -3.23
C ILE A 13 3.50 9.46 -3.18
N GLY A 14 3.77 10.68 -2.75
CA GLY A 14 2.70 11.66 -2.63
C GLY A 14 3.19 13.08 -2.47
N LYS A 15 2.26 14.01 -2.67
CA LYS A 15 2.43 15.44 -2.46
C LYS A 15 1.12 16.01 -1.96
N ASP A 16 1.17 16.76 -0.85
CA ASP A 16 -0.01 17.42 -0.25
C ASP A 16 -1.18 16.44 -0.03
N GLY A 17 -0.87 15.21 0.36
CA GLY A 17 -1.88 14.17 0.61
C GLY A 17 -2.45 13.49 -0.63
N HIS A 18 -1.92 13.77 -1.81
CA HIS A 18 -2.37 13.19 -3.07
C HIS A 18 -1.30 12.34 -3.73
N LEU A 19 -1.72 11.40 -4.58
CA LEU A 19 -0.79 10.63 -5.42
C LEU A 19 -0.04 11.58 -6.36
N LEU A 20 1.22 11.22 -6.66
CA LEU A 20 2.05 12.02 -7.57
C LEU A 20 1.56 11.99 -9.02
N VAL A 21 1.01 10.84 -9.43
CA VAL A 21 0.56 10.64 -10.81
C VAL A 21 -0.60 9.65 -10.81
N HIS A 22 -1.49 9.80 -11.78
CA HIS A 22 -2.66 8.95 -11.94
C HIS A 22 -2.52 8.16 -13.23
N ILE A 23 -2.20 6.87 -13.12
CA ILE A 23 -1.99 5.96 -14.26
C ILE A 23 -3.13 4.93 -14.25
N PRO A 24 -3.98 4.88 -15.31
CA PRO A 24 -5.11 3.94 -15.35
C PRO A 24 -4.73 2.47 -15.17
N ALA A 25 -3.62 2.02 -15.78
CA ALA A 25 -3.14 0.65 -15.63
C ALA A 25 -2.74 0.33 -14.18
N ASP A 26 -2.20 1.32 -13.46
CA ASP A 26 -1.86 1.19 -12.05
C ASP A 26 -3.11 1.05 -11.19
N MET A 27 -4.14 1.83 -11.46
CA MET A 27 -5.43 1.74 -10.78
C MET A 27 -6.09 0.38 -11.01
N LYS A 28 -5.99 -0.15 -12.23
CA LYS A 28 -6.51 -1.48 -12.56
C LYS A 28 -5.74 -2.57 -11.83
N MET A 29 -4.43 -2.49 -11.79
CA MET A 29 -3.57 -3.43 -11.05
C MET A 29 -3.94 -3.41 -9.56
N PHE A 30 -4.08 -2.22 -8.98
CA PHE A 30 -4.47 -2.06 -7.58
C PHE A 30 -5.81 -2.75 -7.28
N ARG A 31 -6.83 -2.55 -8.13
CA ARG A 31 -8.12 -3.22 -7.96
C ARG A 31 -7.99 -4.73 -8.04
N THR A 32 -7.22 -5.24 -9.00
CA THR A 32 -7.00 -6.67 -9.17
C THR A 32 -6.31 -7.28 -7.95
N GLU A 33 -5.32 -6.58 -7.42
CA GLU A 33 -4.54 -7.05 -6.25
C GLU A 33 -5.33 -7.00 -4.95
N THR A 34 -6.33 -6.13 -4.82
CA THR A 34 -6.99 -5.87 -3.54
C THR A 34 -8.43 -6.36 -3.43
N THR A 35 -9.15 -6.54 -4.55
CA THR A 35 -10.56 -6.94 -4.51
C THR A 35 -10.73 -8.29 -3.84
N GLY A 36 -11.64 -8.37 -2.87
CA GLY A 36 -11.90 -9.58 -2.08
C GLY A 36 -10.87 -9.83 -0.98
N LYS A 37 -9.96 -8.90 -0.76
CA LYS A 37 -8.86 -9.04 0.21
C LYS A 37 -8.98 -8.03 1.35
N ILE A 38 -8.04 -8.09 2.29
CA ILE A 38 -7.93 -7.13 3.38
C ILE A 38 -7.02 -5.99 2.92
N VAL A 39 -7.48 -4.75 3.09
CA VAL A 39 -6.67 -3.54 2.86
C VAL A 39 -6.47 -2.82 4.17
N ILE A 40 -5.23 -2.41 4.42
CA ILE A 40 -4.81 -1.72 5.64
C ILE A 40 -4.24 -0.37 5.26
N TYR A 41 -4.73 0.68 5.90
CA TYR A 41 -4.28 2.05 5.60
C TYR A 41 -4.52 2.97 6.80
N GLY A 42 -4.01 4.19 6.71
CA GLY A 42 -4.20 5.20 7.73
C GLY A 42 -5.39 6.11 7.44
N ARG A 43 -5.81 6.88 8.43
CA ARG A 43 -6.93 7.81 8.32
C ARG A 43 -6.78 8.80 7.16
N LYS A 44 -5.59 9.34 6.94
CA LYS A 44 -5.35 10.30 5.85
C LYS A 44 -5.60 9.69 4.48
N THR A 45 -5.28 8.42 4.31
CA THR A 45 -5.53 7.69 3.06
C THR A 45 -7.04 7.54 2.82
N LEU A 46 -7.82 7.27 3.87
CA LEU A 46 -9.28 7.22 3.76
C LEU A 46 -9.83 8.53 3.19
N GLU A 47 -9.30 9.67 3.64
CA GLU A 47 -9.75 10.99 3.19
C GLU A 47 -9.51 11.23 1.70
N THR A 48 -8.62 10.45 1.06
CA THR A 48 -8.34 10.55 -0.38
C THR A 48 -9.29 9.69 -1.23
N PHE A 49 -10.03 8.78 -0.63
CA PHE A 49 -10.96 7.90 -1.37
C PHE A 49 -12.24 8.66 -1.74
N PRO A 50 -12.94 8.25 -2.81
CA PRO A 50 -14.19 8.89 -3.21
C PRO A 50 -15.19 8.95 -2.05
N GLY A 51 -15.64 10.15 -1.72
CA GLY A 51 -16.55 10.40 -0.60
C GLY A 51 -15.94 10.10 0.77
N ALA A 52 -14.62 9.95 0.87
CA ALA A 52 -13.93 9.54 2.10
C ALA A 52 -14.53 8.27 2.71
N LYS A 53 -14.85 7.30 1.87
CA LYS A 53 -15.50 6.04 2.27
C LYS A 53 -14.55 4.85 2.07
N PRO A 54 -14.66 3.81 2.92
CA PRO A 54 -13.90 2.57 2.73
C PRO A 54 -14.11 1.97 1.34
N LEU A 55 -13.11 1.23 0.88
CA LEU A 55 -13.14 0.61 -0.44
C LEU A 55 -14.16 -0.53 -0.49
N LYS A 56 -14.98 -0.56 -1.54
CA LYS A 56 -15.98 -1.61 -1.75
C LYS A 56 -15.32 -2.94 -2.06
N ASN A 57 -15.98 -4.02 -1.67
CA ASN A 57 -15.56 -5.41 -1.95
C ASN A 57 -14.18 -5.76 -1.35
N ARG A 58 -13.82 -5.11 -0.25
CA ARG A 58 -12.62 -5.40 0.53
C ARG A 58 -12.97 -5.33 2.01
N VAL A 59 -12.14 -6.00 2.82
CA VAL A 59 -12.16 -5.79 4.26
C VAL A 59 -11.22 -4.61 4.55
N ASN A 60 -11.76 -3.54 5.09
CA ASN A 60 -11.00 -2.33 5.38
C ASN A 60 -10.60 -2.29 6.85
N ILE A 61 -9.30 -2.17 7.11
CA ILE A 61 -8.76 -1.98 8.47
C ILE A 61 -7.96 -0.69 8.47
N ILE A 62 -8.33 0.23 9.35
CA ILE A 62 -7.71 1.55 9.44
C ILE A 62 -6.89 1.62 10.71
N LEU A 63 -5.63 2.03 10.59
CA LEU A 63 -4.75 2.31 11.71
C LEU A 63 -4.87 3.77 12.11
N SER A 64 -5.24 4.01 13.37
CA SER A 64 -5.36 5.35 13.93
C SER A 64 -4.88 5.36 15.37
N ARG A 65 -4.09 6.35 15.75
CA ARG A 65 -3.68 6.53 17.14
C ARG A 65 -4.78 7.08 18.04
N ASN A 66 -5.86 7.61 17.45
CA ASN A 66 -6.99 8.14 18.21
C ASN A 66 -7.89 6.98 18.67
N PRO A 67 -7.98 6.69 19.98
CA PRO A 67 -8.78 5.56 20.48
C PRO A 67 -10.29 5.74 20.29
N SER A 68 -10.74 6.95 20.01
CA SER A 68 -12.17 7.26 19.80
C SER A 68 -12.55 7.27 18.32
N TYR A 69 -11.58 7.04 17.41
CA TYR A 69 -11.84 7.06 15.97
C TYR A 69 -12.61 5.83 15.54
N THR A 70 -13.75 6.05 14.88
CA THR A 70 -14.56 4.96 14.32
C THR A 70 -14.98 5.31 12.90
N VAL A 71 -15.14 4.29 12.07
CA VAL A 71 -15.58 4.44 10.68
C VAL A 71 -16.60 3.35 10.37
N GLU A 72 -17.71 3.73 9.76
CA GLU A 72 -18.70 2.75 9.31
C GLU A 72 -18.11 1.83 8.24
N VAL A 73 -18.49 0.54 8.30
CA VAL A 73 -18.08 -0.49 7.34
C VAL A 73 -16.57 -0.73 7.31
N ALA A 74 -15.88 -0.40 8.41
CA ALA A 74 -14.44 -0.63 8.54
C ALA A 74 -14.10 -1.00 9.99
N TYR A 75 -12.96 -1.67 10.14
CA TYR A 75 -12.37 -1.92 11.45
C TYR A 75 -11.34 -0.84 11.73
N VAL A 76 -11.21 -0.44 12.99
CA VAL A 76 -10.18 0.51 13.41
C VAL A 76 -9.30 -0.15 14.47
N VAL A 77 -8.00 -0.13 14.23
CA VAL A 77 -6.99 -0.62 15.18
C VAL A 77 -6.00 0.49 15.48
N HIS A 78 -5.26 0.39 16.57
CA HIS A 78 -4.44 1.48 17.08
C HIS A 78 -2.95 1.20 17.04
N ASP A 79 -2.55 -0.07 16.89
CA ASP A 79 -1.15 -0.46 16.78
C ASP A 79 -1.01 -1.79 16.02
N PRO A 80 0.22 -2.19 15.63
CA PRO A 80 0.44 -3.43 14.89
C PRO A 80 0.01 -4.69 15.65
N GLU A 81 0.14 -4.72 16.97
CA GLU A 81 -0.24 -5.90 17.77
C GLU A 81 -1.75 -6.11 17.71
N GLU A 82 -2.52 -5.06 17.86
CA GLU A 82 -3.98 -5.09 17.75
C GLU A 82 -4.40 -5.49 16.34
N LEU A 83 -3.69 -4.99 15.32
CA LEU A 83 -3.92 -5.36 13.93
C LEU A 83 -3.73 -6.86 13.71
N MET A 84 -2.60 -7.41 14.14
CA MET A 84 -2.30 -8.84 13.96
C MET A 84 -3.31 -9.72 14.68
N LYS A 85 -3.69 -9.33 15.88
CA LYS A 85 -4.70 -10.06 16.66
C LYS A 85 -6.07 -10.05 15.97
N LEU A 86 -6.48 -8.91 15.43
CA LEU A 86 -7.74 -8.79 14.69
C LEU A 86 -7.76 -9.74 13.49
N ILE A 87 -6.69 -9.74 12.69
CA ILE A 87 -6.61 -10.59 11.51
C ILE A 87 -6.65 -12.06 11.91
N GLU A 88 -5.88 -12.44 12.92
CA GLU A 88 -5.82 -13.83 13.40
C GLU A 88 -7.16 -14.34 13.93
N THR A 89 -7.89 -13.50 14.67
CA THR A 89 -9.15 -13.91 15.30
C THR A 89 -10.36 -13.80 14.39
N GLU A 90 -10.45 -12.76 13.57
CA GLU A 90 -11.64 -12.49 12.75
C GLU A 90 -11.50 -12.94 11.29
N PHE A 91 -10.26 -13.07 10.79
CA PHE A 91 -10.00 -13.37 9.39
C PHE A 91 -8.96 -14.49 9.21
N PRO A 92 -9.11 -15.63 9.92
CA PRO A 92 -8.12 -16.70 9.86
C PRO A 92 -8.00 -17.37 8.48
N GLU A 93 -9.03 -17.24 7.63
CA GLU A 93 -9.06 -17.81 6.29
C GLU A 93 -8.21 -17.04 5.27
N TYR A 94 -7.80 -15.81 5.61
CA TYR A 94 -6.98 -14.99 4.70
C TYR A 94 -5.50 -15.36 4.82
N GLY A 95 -4.84 -15.60 3.69
CA GLY A 95 -3.41 -15.88 3.64
C GLY A 95 -2.57 -14.60 3.63
N ARG A 96 -1.25 -14.76 3.63
CA ARG A 96 -0.31 -13.64 3.63
C ARG A 96 -0.48 -12.72 2.42
N GLU A 97 -0.78 -13.30 1.25
CA GLU A 97 -0.97 -12.54 0.00
C GLU A 97 -2.31 -11.81 -0.05
N ASP A 98 -3.20 -12.11 0.90
CA ASP A 98 -4.53 -11.52 0.95
C ASP A 98 -4.60 -10.31 1.89
N VAL A 99 -3.49 -9.93 2.51
CA VAL A 99 -3.41 -8.81 3.44
C VAL A 99 -2.50 -7.74 2.85
N CYS A 100 -3.10 -6.61 2.43
CA CYS A 100 -2.44 -5.59 1.63
C CYS A 100 -2.33 -4.26 2.39
N VAL A 101 -1.11 -3.75 2.55
CA VAL A 101 -0.84 -2.42 3.12
C VAL A 101 -0.80 -1.42 1.97
N ILE A 102 -1.70 -0.43 2.01
CA ILE A 102 -1.91 0.47 0.87
C ILE A 102 -1.64 1.95 1.13
N GLY A 103 -1.13 2.29 2.31
CA GLY A 103 -0.64 3.64 2.57
C GLY A 103 -1.15 4.28 3.86
N GLY A 104 -0.74 5.43 4.18
CA GLY A 104 0.31 6.24 3.53
C GLY A 104 1.70 5.97 4.06
N ASP A 105 2.59 6.96 3.94
CA ASP A 105 4.00 6.81 4.26
C ASP A 105 4.28 6.30 5.69
N SER A 106 3.62 6.84 6.68
CA SER A 106 3.80 6.41 8.08
C SER A 106 3.33 4.97 8.29
N ILE A 107 2.24 4.57 7.62
CA ILE A 107 1.69 3.21 7.73
C ILE A 107 2.60 2.21 7.00
N TYR A 108 3.12 2.56 5.84
CA TYR A 108 4.11 1.74 5.15
C TYR A 108 5.34 1.48 6.03
N ARG A 109 5.90 2.52 6.64
CA ARG A 109 7.08 2.39 7.50
C ARG A 109 6.79 1.55 8.74
N LEU A 110 5.63 1.75 9.34
CA LEU A 110 5.24 1.01 10.54
C LEU A 110 5.07 -0.49 10.24
N LEU A 111 4.46 -0.83 9.10
CA LEU A 111 4.08 -2.21 8.78
C LEU A 111 5.05 -2.94 7.84
N LEU A 112 5.99 -2.24 7.21
CA LEU A 112 6.96 -2.89 6.32
C LEU A 112 7.74 -4.03 7.01
N PRO A 113 8.14 -3.93 8.30
CA PRO A 113 8.77 -5.05 9.00
C PRO A 113 7.92 -6.32 9.07
N TYR A 114 6.62 -6.20 8.93
CA TYR A 114 5.68 -7.33 8.94
C TYR A 114 5.36 -7.85 7.53
N CYS A 115 5.81 -7.15 6.48
CA CYS A 115 5.56 -7.54 5.11
C CYS A 115 6.60 -8.53 4.61
N SER A 116 6.17 -9.56 3.89
CA SER A 116 7.05 -10.52 3.22
C SER A 116 7.28 -10.16 1.75
N ALA A 117 6.42 -9.32 1.18
CA ALA A 117 6.49 -8.93 -0.23
C ALA A 117 6.00 -7.50 -0.41
N ALA A 118 6.38 -6.91 -1.54
CA ALA A 118 5.89 -5.61 -1.98
C ALA A 118 5.68 -5.64 -3.50
N VAL A 119 4.51 -5.18 -3.92
CA VAL A 119 4.21 -4.94 -5.33
C VAL A 119 4.41 -3.44 -5.56
N VAL A 120 5.42 -3.11 -6.34
CA VAL A 120 5.87 -1.73 -6.52
C VAL A 120 5.70 -1.32 -7.97
N THR A 121 4.87 -0.31 -8.20
CA THR A 121 4.84 0.34 -9.50
C THR A 121 5.99 1.33 -9.55
N ARG A 122 6.98 1.04 -10.42
CA ARG A 122 8.14 1.91 -10.61
C ARG A 122 7.82 2.88 -11.74
N THR A 123 7.53 4.11 -11.38
CA THR A 123 7.24 5.18 -12.34
C THR A 123 8.54 5.89 -12.69
N GLU A 124 8.93 5.84 -13.96
CA GLU A 124 10.21 6.38 -14.44
C GLU A 124 10.11 7.88 -14.71
N ALA A 125 9.79 8.64 -13.67
CA ALA A 125 9.73 10.09 -13.68
C ALA A 125 9.98 10.58 -12.26
N SER A 126 10.39 11.84 -12.13
CA SER A 126 10.59 12.47 -10.83
C SER A 126 9.54 13.54 -10.62
N PHE A 127 8.92 13.51 -9.45
CA PHE A 127 7.93 14.50 -9.05
C PHE A 127 8.40 15.17 -7.77
N ASP A 128 7.77 16.28 -7.42
CA ASP A 128 8.10 17.02 -6.20
C ASP A 128 7.37 16.40 -5.00
N ALA A 129 7.82 15.23 -4.57
CA ALA A 129 7.18 14.49 -3.48
C ALA A 129 7.47 15.10 -2.10
N ASP A 130 6.53 14.97 -1.18
CA ASP A 130 6.72 15.28 0.25
C ASP A 130 6.47 14.04 1.14
N ALA A 131 6.16 12.90 0.53
CA ALA A 131 6.02 11.63 1.20
C ALA A 131 6.75 10.55 0.39
N TRP A 132 7.44 9.63 1.07
CA TRP A 132 8.27 8.61 0.43
C TRP A 132 8.04 7.23 1.02
N PHE A 133 8.25 6.22 0.18
CA PHE A 133 8.35 4.82 0.58
C PHE A 133 9.84 4.50 0.75
N PRO A 134 10.22 3.65 1.73
CA PRO A 134 11.61 3.25 1.88
C PRO A 134 12.19 2.65 0.60
N ASN A 135 13.40 3.04 0.24
CA ASN A 135 14.06 2.52 -0.97
C ASN A 135 14.48 1.06 -0.78
N LEU A 136 13.71 0.15 -1.34
CA LEU A 136 13.95 -1.29 -1.20
C LEU A 136 15.20 -1.75 -1.97
N ASP A 137 15.64 -1.00 -2.97
CA ASP A 137 16.86 -1.32 -3.71
C ASP A 137 18.12 -1.13 -2.87
N GLU A 138 18.06 -0.28 -1.85
CA GLU A 138 19.15 -0.02 -0.93
C GLU A 138 19.06 -0.84 0.36
N ASP A 139 17.98 -1.58 0.55
CA ASP A 139 17.74 -2.36 1.77
C ASP A 139 18.18 -3.82 1.54
N PRO A 140 19.22 -4.32 2.27
CA PRO A 140 19.68 -5.68 2.07
C PRO A 140 18.67 -6.75 2.51
N ALA A 141 17.63 -6.38 3.25
CA ALA A 141 16.55 -7.29 3.64
C ALA A 141 15.58 -7.59 2.51
N TRP A 142 15.68 -6.88 1.39
CA TRP A 142 14.76 -7.00 0.27
C TRP A 142 15.50 -7.32 -1.04
N THR A 143 14.85 -8.08 -1.92
CA THR A 143 15.35 -8.33 -3.27
C THR A 143 14.21 -8.19 -4.28
N CYS A 144 14.52 -7.63 -5.44
CA CYS A 144 13.58 -7.57 -6.55
C CYS A 144 13.59 -8.92 -7.27
N VAL A 145 12.46 -9.64 -7.22
CA VAL A 145 12.34 -10.98 -7.80
C VAL A 145 11.67 -10.98 -9.17
N VAL A 146 10.89 -9.94 -9.48
CA VAL A 146 10.26 -9.77 -10.79
C VAL A 146 10.35 -8.30 -11.19
N VAL A 147 10.86 -8.07 -12.40
CA VAL A 147 10.78 -6.75 -13.05
C VAL A 147 9.77 -6.89 -14.18
N GLY A 148 8.67 -6.16 -14.09
CA GLY A 148 7.62 -6.19 -15.09
C GLY A 148 8.01 -5.53 -16.40
N GLU A 149 7.25 -5.79 -17.45
CA GLU A 149 7.45 -5.14 -18.75
C GLU A 149 7.18 -3.64 -18.64
N THR A 150 8.01 -2.83 -19.30
CA THR A 150 7.83 -1.39 -19.35
C THR A 150 6.58 -1.05 -20.17
N GLN A 151 5.71 -0.26 -19.58
CA GLN A 151 4.51 0.29 -20.19
C GLN A 151 4.66 1.80 -20.27
N GLU A 152 3.76 2.46 -21.00
CA GLU A 152 3.79 3.90 -21.15
C GLU A 152 2.37 4.47 -21.12
N PHE A 153 2.21 5.58 -20.40
CA PHE A 153 0.98 6.36 -20.38
C PHE A 153 1.37 7.85 -20.39
N GLU A 154 0.88 8.58 -21.37
CA GLU A 154 1.14 10.01 -21.52
C GLU A 154 2.65 10.36 -21.40
N ARG A 155 3.50 9.61 -22.09
CA ARG A 155 4.96 9.74 -22.11
C ARG A 155 5.66 9.38 -20.81
N ILE A 156 4.94 8.86 -19.83
CA ILE A 156 5.50 8.35 -18.58
C ILE A 156 5.64 6.84 -18.70
N ARG A 157 6.85 6.35 -18.52
CA ARG A 157 7.12 4.91 -18.50
C ARG A 157 6.97 4.39 -17.08
N PHE A 158 6.47 3.19 -16.96
CA PHE A 158 6.32 2.53 -15.68
C PHE A 158 6.35 1.02 -15.88
N HIS A 159 6.62 0.30 -14.79
CA HIS A 159 6.56 -1.15 -14.76
C HIS A 159 6.15 -1.62 -13.36
N PHE A 160 5.57 -2.82 -13.29
CA PHE A 160 5.15 -3.41 -12.03
C PHE A 160 6.21 -4.42 -11.59
N ASP A 161 6.84 -4.17 -10.45
CA ASP A 161 7.90 -5.01 -9.92
C ASP A 161 7.43 -5.71 -8.65
N ARG A 162 8.01 -6.87 -8.38
CA ARG A 162 7.76 -7.56 -7.12
C ARG A 162 9.06 -7.66 -6.34
N TYR A 163 9.01 -7.22 -5.11
CA TYR A 163 10.08 -7.37 -4.13
C TYR A 163 9.66 -8.40 -3.10
N GLU A 164 10.63 -9.17 -2.61
CA GLU A 164 10.39 -10.12 -1.53
C GLU A 164 11.47 -9.97 -0.48
N ARG A 165 11.10 -10.25 0.77
CA ARG A 165 12.04 -10.20 1.88
C ARG A 165 12.98 -11.40 1.80
N VAL A 166 14.28 -11.13 1.97
CA VAL A 166 15.34 -12.15 1.96
C VAL A 166 15.34 -12.90 3.30
N GLY A 167 15.43 -14.21 3.23
CA GLY A 167 15.51 -15.07 4.40
C GLY A 167 14.18 -15.43 4.98
#